data_a2228803607c1227f4d7d3a00522a910
#
_entry.id   a2228803607c1227f4d7d3a00522a910
#
_cell.length_a   1.000
_cell.length_b   1.000
_cell.length_c   1.000
_cell.angle_alpha   90.00
_cell.angle_beta   90.00
_cell.angle_gamma   90.00
#
_symmetry.space_group_name_H-M   'P 1'
#
loop_
_entity.id
_entity.type
_entity.pdbx_description
1 polymer ?
#
loop_
_entity_poly.entity_id
_entity_poly.type
_entity_poly.pdbx_seq_one_letter_code
_entity_poly.pdbx_strand_id
1 'polypeptide(L)'
;MKFFRGSSTGSDQSPRQTTAAKMTRRSSGMGEISRTLSSEETLCVLDLGATSPNNIRYFTDRGHKPYSEDVLLSSIDPALVTKDDEGNRVMDERRFLAENLVYPAAHFDVIFCWNLPDYMDESLVKPVVGRLWSILKPGGLLLAFFHTKDAGPDAPCYRYHILNNDTLEMQHIVIPAQSARGALAGESNFRLQRVFNNRHIENLFRDFANIKFFLARDNVREVMVVR
;
A
#
# COMPACT_ATOMS: atom_id res chain seq x y z
N MET A 1 71.91 6.39 -10.47
CA MET A 1 70.59 7.08 -10.59
C MET A 1 69.60 6.07 -11.08
N LYS A 2 68.72 5.55 -10.19
CA LYS A 2 67.64 4.62 -10.55
C LYS A 2 66.32 5.26 -10.12
N PHE A 3 65.46 5.57 -11.08
CA PHE A 3 64.11 6.07 -10.85
C PHE A 3 63.17 4.89 -10.62
N PHE A 4 62.58 4.85 -9.45
CA PHE A 4 61.43 3.96 -9.17
C PHE A 4 60.14 4.67 -9.56
N ARG A 5 59.41 4.03 -10.45
CA ARG A 5 58.05 4.43 -10.85
C ARG A 5 57.07 3.61 -9.99
N GLY A 6 56.36 4.24 -9.05
CA GLY A 6 55.28 3.66 -8.31
C GLY A 6 53.97 3.79 -9.11
N SER A 7 53.39 2.66 -9.45
CA SER A 7 52.05 2.58 -10.02
C SER A 7 51.04 2.47 -8.89
N SER A 8 50.23 3.51 -8.64
CA SER A 8 49.09 3.44 -7.77
C SER A 8 47.87 3.03 -8.60
N THR A 9 47.46 1.77 -8.50
CA THR A 9 46.13 1.33 -8.97
C THR A 9 45.10 1.71 -7.93
N GLY A 10 44.45 2.82 -8.13
CA GLY A 10 43.22 3.17 -7.41
C GLY A 10 42.07 2.29 -7.88
N SER A 11 41.68 1.36 -7.04
CA SER A 11 40.44 0.59 -7.24
C SER A 11 39.26 1.48 -6.88
N ASP A 12 38.65 2.03 -7.92
CA ASP A 12 37.37 2.73 -7.83
C ASP A 12 36.27 1.71 -7.55
N GLN A 13 35.97 1.47 -6.27
CA GLN A 13 34.84 0.66 -5.84
C GLN A 13 33.63 1.57 -5.68
N SER A 14 32.92 1.82 -6.79
CA SER A 14 31.57 2.32 -6.73
C SER A 14 30.72 1.40 -5.84
N PRO A 15 29.92 1.93 -4.89
CA PRO A 15 29.08 1.09 -4.06
C PRO A 15 28.05 0.35 -4.94
N ARG A 16 28.17 -0.98 -5.00
CA ARG A 16 27.16 -1.84 -5.61
C ARG A 16 25.86 -1.60 -4.87
N GLN A 17 24.94 -0.87 -5.48
CA GLN A 17 23.53 -0.88 -5.08
C GLN A 17 23.06 -2.33 -5.16
N THR A 18 22.82 -2.95 -4.02
CA THR A 18 22.13 -4.22 -3.91
C THR A 18 20.71 -3.98 -4.41
N THR A 19 20.46 -4.27 -5.68
CA THR A 19 19.10 -4.31 -6.23
C THR A 19 18.36 -5.42 -5.49
N ALA A 20 17.44 -5.03 -4.59
CA ALA A 20 16.53 -5.97 -3.95
C ALA A 20 15.86 -6.81 -5.05
N ALA A 21 15.84 -8.13 -4.84
CA ALA A 21 15.29 -9.07 -5.82
C ALA A 21 13.86 -8.66 -6.15
N LYS A 22 13.59 -8.33 -7.42
CA LYS A 22 12.26 -8.00 -7.90
C LYS A 22 11.44 -9.28 -7.94
N MET A 23 10.37 -9.30 -7.17
CA MET A 23 9.42 -10.41 -7.17
C MET A 23 8.19 -10.03 -7.99
N THR A 24 7.66 -10.96 -8.75
CA THR A 24 6.41 -10.76 -9.49
C THR A 24 5.36 -11.74 -9.01
N ARG A 25 4.09 -11.29 -9.03
CA ARG A 25 2.94 -12.15 -8.75
C ARG A 25 1.81 -11.89 -9.76
N ARG A 26 1.02 -12.92 -10.00
CA ARG A 26 -0.27 -12.76 -10.67
C ARG A 26 -1.34 -12.37 -9.67
N SER A 27 -2.21 -11.44 -10.08
CA SER A 27 -3.34 -10.94 -9.31
C SER A 27 -4.63 -11.12 -10.09
N SER A 28 -5.51 -11.95 -9.55
CA SER A 28 -6.84 -12.18 -10.14
C SER A 28 -7.74 -10.94 -9.96
N GLY A 29 -7.62 -10.26 -8.82
CA GLY A 29 -8.32 -9.01 -8.54
C GLY A 29 -7.92 -7.90 -9.50
N MET A 30 -6.60 -7.74 -9.76
CA MET A 30 -6.11 -6.81 -10.76
C MET A 30 -6.63 -7.17 -12.16
N GLY A 31 -6.62 -8.47 -12.52
CA GLY A 31 -7.16 -8.95 -13.79
C GLY A 31 -8.64 -8.64 -13.98
N GLU A 32 -9.43 -8.60 -12.91
CA GLU A 32 -10.83 -8.20 -12.98
C GLU A 32 -11.01 -6.68 -13.09
N ILE A 33 -10.30 -5.91 -12.26
CA ILE A 33 -10.33 -4.43 -12.34
C ILE A 33 -9.82 -3.93 -13.69
N SER A 34 -8.84 -4.60 -14.29
CA SER A 34 -8.29 -4.19 -15.58
C SER A 34 -9.34 -4.16 -16.70
N ARG A 35 -10.43 -4.94 -16.59
CA ARG A 35 -11.56 -4.88 -17.52
C ARG A 35 -12.30 -3.55 -17.41
N THR A 36 -12.51 -3.07 -16.18
CA THR A 36 -13.10 -1.73 -15.93
C THR A 36 -12.16 -0.63 -16.42
N LEU A 37 -10.85 -0.77 -16.18
CA LEU A 37 -9.80 0.14 -16.65
C LEU A 37 -9.57 0.08 -18.18
N SER A 38 -10.21 -0.83 -18.90
CA SER A 38 -10.16 -0.90 -20.36
C SER A 38 -11.36 -0.20 -21.01
N SER A 39 -12.23 0.45 -20.22
CA SER A 39 -13.32 1.27 -20.75
C SER A 39 -12.77 2.54 -21.43
N GLU A 40 -13.55 3.09 -22.37
CA GLU A 40 -13.22 4.35 -23.04
C GLU A 40 -13.44 5.58 -22.13
N GLU A 41 -14.09 5.39 -20.98
CA GLU A 41 -14.37 6.47 -20.04
C GLU A 41 -13.12 6.81 -19.19
N THR A 42 -12.92 8.10 -18.97
CA THR A 42 -11.86 8.57 -18.06
C THR A 42 -12.25 8.32 -16.62
N LEU A 43 -11.57 7.40 -15.94
CA LEU A 43 -11.81 7.05 -14.54
C LEU A 43 -10.85 7.81 -13.60
N CYS A 44 -11.34 8.16 -12.41
CA CYS A 44 -10.51 8.63 -11.30
C CYS A 44 -10.06 7.42 -10.48
N VAL A 45 -8.75 7.21 -10.38
CA VAL A 45 -8.15 6.05 -9.73
C VAL A 45 -7.30 6.51 -8.54
N LEU A 46 -7.55 5.98 -7.35
CA LEU A 46 -6.74 6.23 -6.16
C LEU A 46 -5.83 5.04 -5.86
N ASP A 47 -4.55 5.28 -5.79
CA ASP A 47 -3.51 4.32 -5.42
C ASP A 47 -3.00 4.66 -4.00
N LEU A 48 -3.40 3.84 -3.00
CA LEU A 48 -3.06 4.04 -1.59
C LEU A 48 -1.76 3.33 -1.23
N GLY A 49 -0.69 3.90 -1.65
CA GLY A 49 0.63 3.36 -1.33
C GLY A 49 1.73 4.33 -1.74
N ALA A 50 2.97 3.96 -1.42
CA ALA A 50 4.11 4.72 -1.87
C ALA A 50 4.08 4.87 -3.40
N THR A 51 4.19 6.11 -3.86
CA THR A 51 4.02 6.48 -5.28
C THR A 51 4.82 5.57 -6.22
N SER A 52 4.13 5.01 -7.22
CA SER A 52 4.70 4.15 -8.26
C SER A 52 4.63 4.83 -9.62
N PRO A 53 5.77 5.20 -10.22
CA PRO A 53 5.77 5.73 -11.60
C PRO A 53 5.15 4.76 -12.61
N ASN A 54 5.28 3.44 -12.39
CA ASN A 54 4.68 2.42 -13.25
C ASN A 54 3.15 2.48 -13.17
N ASN A 55 2.58 2.61 -11.96
CA ASN A 55 1.14 2.70 -11.77
C ASN A 55 0.59 3.98 -12.40
N ILE A 56 1.25 5.12 -12.16
CA ILE A 56 0.86 6.39 -12.78
C ILE A 56 0.81 6.21 -14.31
N ARG A 57 1.89 5.70 -14.92
CA ARG A 57 1.95 5.47 -16.36
C ARG A 57 0.87 4.49 -16.83
N TYR A 58 0.66 3.37 -16.12
CA TYR A 58 -0.34 2.37 -16.46
C TYR A 58 -1.75 2.99 -16.57
N PHE A 59 -2.10 3.91 -15.67
CA PHE A 59 -3.40 4.58 -15.69
C PHE A 59 -3.45 5.71 -16.73
N THR A 60 -2.41 6.55 -16.81
CA THR A 60 -2.40 7.67 -17.76
C THR A 60 -2.35 7.22 -19.22
N ASP A 61 -1.62 6.14 -19.54
CA ASP A 61 -1.59 5.56 -20.90
C ASP A 61 -2.97 5.03 -21.35
N ARG A 62 -3.89 4.82 -20.39
CA ARG A 62 -5.28 4.42 -20.63
C ARG A 62 -6.28 5.56 -20.55
N GLY A 63 -5.80 6.80 -20.41
CA GLY A 63 -6.64 8.01 -20.34
C GLY A 63 -7.30 8.25 -18.98
N HIS A 64 -6.88 7.55 -17.92
CA HIS A 64 -7.42 7.72 -16.58
C HIS A 64 -6.67 8.80 -15.79
N LYS A 65 -7.29 9.25 -14.68
CA LYS A 65 -6.73 10.26 -13.76
C LYS A 65 -6.24 9.55 -12.48
N PRO A 66 -4.93 9.26 -12.35
CA PRO A 66 -4.38 8.68 -11.13
C PRO A 66 -4.20 9.73 -10.05
N TYR A 67 -4.51 9.32 -8.83
CA TYR A 67 -4.18 9.98 -7.57
C TYR A 67 -3.36 8.98 -6.75
N SER A 68 -2.36 9.47 -6.03
CA SER A 68 -1.50 8.61 -5.19
C SER A 68 -1.33 9.25 -3.82
N GLU A 69 -1.53 8.46 -2.77
CA GLU A 69 -1.38 8.90 -1.38
C GLU A 69 -0.77 7.78 -0.54
N ASP A 70 0.35 8.04 0.13
CA ASP A 70 0.99 7.07 1.02
C ASP A 70 0.38 7.14 2.43
N VAL A 71 -0.83 6.62 2.53
CA VAL A 71 -1.62 6.60 3.76
C VAL A 71 -0.94 5.78 4.86
N LEU A 72 -0.20 4.73 4.49
CA LEU A 72 0.50 3.89 5.46
C LEU A 72 1.66 4.64 6.10
N LEU A 73 2.45 5.38 5.31
CA LEU A 73 3.53 6.21 5.84
C LEU A 73 2.99 7.32 6.76
N SER A 74 1.87 7.94 6.37
CA SER A 74 1.21 8.96 7.20
C SER A 74 0.68 8.38 8.51
N SER A 75 0.23 7.12 8.54
CA SER A 75 -0.35 6.48 9.72
C SER A 75 0.63 6.20 10.86
N ILE A 76 1.93 6.23 10.59
CA ILE A 76 2.97 5.99 11.59
C ILE A 76 3.54 7.29 12.19
N ASP A 77 2.99 8.45 11.89
CA ASP A 77 3.44 9.72 12.48
C ASP A 77 3.23 9.71 14.02
N PRO A 78 4.31 9.85 14.82
CA PRO A 78 4.21 9.89 16.27
C PRO A 78 3.29 11.01 16.80
N ALA A 79 3.09 12.07 16.03
CA ALA A 79 2.19 13.18 16.39
C ALA A 79 0.71 12.79 16.40
N LEU A 80 0.35 11.64 15.82
CA LEU A 80 -1.01 11.08 15.85
C LEU A 80 -1.29 10.27 17.13
N VAL A 81 -0.26 9.99 17.92
CA VAL A 81 -0.44 9.19 19.14
C VAL A 81 -1.10 10.02 20.21
N THR A 82 -2.24 9.57 20.70
CA THR A 82 -2.98 10.16 21.82
C THR A 82 -3.30 9.09 22.87
N LYS A 83 -4.07 9.46 23.88
CA LYS A 83 -4.56 8.54 24.92
C LYS A 83 -6.08 8.57 24.90
N ASP A 84 -6.70 7.41 25.06
CA ASP A 84 -8.12 7.29 25.34
C ASP A 84 -8.47 7.71 26.79
N ASP A 85 -9.75 7.65 27.14
CA ASP A 85 -10.24 7.99 28.48
C ASP A 85 -9.70 7.04 29.57
N GLU A 86 -9.24 5.84 29.17
CA GLU A 86 -8.64 4.82 30.05
C GLU A 86 -7.11 4.97 30.17
N GLY A 87 -6.52 5.90 29.39
CA GLY A 87 -5.08 6.17 29.38
C GLY A 87 -4.29 5.26 28.43
N ASN A 88 -4.95 4.40 27.65
CA ASN A 88 -4.30 3.55 26.65
C ASN A 88 -3.85 4.39 25.45
N ARG A 89 -2.74 3.95 24.84
CA ARG A 89 -2.22 4.57 23.63
C ARG A 89 -3.13 4.22 22.45
N VAL A 90 -3.66 5.23 21.79
CA VAL A 90 -4.48 5.12 20.57
C VAL A 90 -4.03 6.14 19.53
N MET A 91 -4.44 5.96 18.29
CA MET A 91 -4.20 6.93 17.23
C MET A 91 -5.34 7.95 17.18
N ASP A 92 -5.02 9.22 16.94
CA ASP A 92 -6.01 10.28 16.71
C ASP A 92 -6.61 10.15 15.30
N GLU A 93 -7.67 9.34 15.19
CA GLU A 93 -8.35 9.06 13.92
C GLU A 93 -8.92 10.33 13.27
N ARG A 94 -9.45 11.25 14.11
CA ARG A 94 -10.05 12.50 13.62
C ARG A 94 -9.00 13.39 12.97
N ARG A 95 -7.86 13.56 13.60
CA ARG A 95 -6.75 14.31 13.06
C ARG A 95 -6.20 13.62 11.82
N PHE A 96 -6.01 12.30 11.87
CA PHE A 96 -5.53 11.53 10.73
C PHE A 96 -6.40 11.73 9.49
N LEU A 97 -7.73 11.60 9.61
CA LEU A 97 -8.66 11.77 8.49
C LEU A 97 -8.86 13.24 8.06
N ALA A 98 -8.52 14.21 8.92
CA ALA A 98 -8.51 15.63 8.56
C ALA A 98 -7.32 16.00 7.66
N GLU A 99 -6.20 15.28 7.80
CA GLU A 99 -4.95 15.51 7.07
C GLU A 99 -4.77 14.55 5.87
N ASN A 100 -5.47 13.40 5.88
CA ASN A 100 -5.33 12.34 4.87
C ASN A 100 -6.70 11.98 4.26
N LEU A 101 -6.69 11.48 3.04
CA LEU A 101 -7.87 11.10 2.27
C LEU A 101 -8.89 12.26 2.13
N VAL A 102 -8.39 13.48 1.99
CA VAL A 102 -9.21 14.71 1.92
C VAL A 102 -9.71 14.90 0.49
N TYR A 103 -10.68 14.08 0.10
CA TYR A 103 -11.31 14.09 -1.22
C TYR A 103 -12.84 14.30 -1.10
N PRO A 104 -13.52 14.79 -2.14
CA PRO A 104 -14.98 14.84 -2.16
C PRO A 104 -15.61 13.44 -2.03
N ALA A 105 -16.83 13.37 -1.52
CA ALA A 105 -17.60 12.14 -1.55
C ALA A 105 -17.84 11.68 -2.99
N ALA A 106 -17.89 10.35 -3.21
CA ALA A 106 -18.14 9.73 -4.52
C ALA A 106 -17.23 10.29 -5.64
N HIS A 107 -15.94 10.41 -5.36
CA HIS A 107 -14.95 10.97 -6.29
C HIS A 107 -14.27 9.90 -7.16
N PHE A 108 -13.95 8.75 -6.58
CA PHE A 108 -13.15 7.71 -7.25
C PHE A 108 -14.00 6.62 -7.86
N ASP A 109 -13.60 6.16 -9.03
CA ASP A 109 -14.17 4.99 -9.71
C ASP A 109 -13.50 3.70 -9.23
N VAL A 110 -12.18 3.76 -8.98
CA VAL A 110 -11.37 2.63 -8.53
C VAL A 110 -10.42 3.07 -7.41
N ILE A 111 -10.31 2.25 -6.37
CA ILE A 111 -9.34 2.42 -5.28
C ILE A 111 -8.49 1.16 -5.14
N PHE A 112 -7.17 1.31 -5.16
CA PHE A 112 -6.21 0.27 -4.81
C PHE A 112 -5.76 0.48 -3.36
N CYS A 113 -6.25 -0.36 -2.46
CA CYS A 113 -5.95 -0.31 -1.02
C CYS A 113 -4.73 -1.17 -0.67
N TRP A 114 -4.35 -2.09 -1.57
CA TRP A 114 -3.29 -3.07 -1.37
C TRP A 114 -3.42 -3.77 -0.01
N ASN A 115 -2.31 -4.01 0.70
CA ASN A 115 -2.32 -4.60 2.03
C ASN A 115 -2.26 -3.57 3.18
N LEU A 116 -2.73 -2.35 2.93
CA LEU A 116 -2.79 -1.27 3.92
C LEU A 116 -3.40 -1.69 5.27
N PRO A 117 -4.56 -2.40 5.34
CA PRO A 117 -5.18 -2.74 6.61
C PRO A 117 -4.34 -3.65 7.50
N ASP A 118 -3.48 -4.49 6.91
CA ASP A 118 -2.64 -5.44 7.65
C ASP A 118 -1.51 -4.75 8.44
N TYR A 119 -1.05 -3.59 7.98
CA TYR A 119 0.09 -2.86 8.52
C TYR A 119 -0.29 -1.59 9.26
N MET A 120 -1.54 -1.16 9.17
CA MET A 120 -2.07 0.01 9.87
C MET A 120 -2.44 -0.33 11.32
N ASP A 121 -2.30 0.66 12.23
CA ASP A 121 -2.82 0.54 13.58
C ASP A 121 -4.31 0.17 13.58
N GLU A 122 -4.71 -0.75 14.46
CA GLU A 122 -6.08 -1.30 14.50
C GLU A 122 -7.14 -0.19 14.65
N SER A 123 -6.85 0.85 15.43
CA SER A 123 -7.77 1.96 15.67
C SER A 123 -8.08 2.76 14.41
N LEU A 124 -7.15 2.80 13.44
CA LEU A 124 -7.32 3.53 12.18
C LEU A 124 -7.97 2.70 11.07
N VAL A 125 -7.92 1.36 11.12
CA VAL A 125 -8.37 0.51 10.01
C VAL A 125 -9.84 0.78 9.65
N LYS A 126 -10.75 0.72 10.63
CA LYS A 126 -12.18 0.90 10.40
C LYS A 126 -12.54 2.32 9.95
N PRO A 127 -12.04 3.40 10.59
CA PRO A 127 -12.23 4.77 10.13
C PRO A 127 -11.75 5.00 8.70
N VAL A 128 -10.57 4.48 8.35
CA VAL A 128 -10.02 4.57 6.99
C VAL A 128 -10.93 3.87 5.98
N VAL A 129 -11.34 2.62 6.24
CA VAL A 129 -12.24 1.88 5.33
C VAL A 129 -13.59 2.61 5.18
N GLY A 130 -14.15 3.18 6.25
CA GLY A 130 -15.35 4.01 6.18
C GLY A 130 -15.14 5.25 5.32
N ARG A 131 -13.97 5.87 5.40
CA ARG A 131 -13.60 7.00 4.56
C ARG A 131 -13.45 6.58 3.10
N LEU A 132 -12.79 5.46 2.81
CA LEU A 132 -12.67 4.92 1.45
C LEU A 132 -14.04 4.64 0.84
N TRP A 133 -14.96 4.06 1.62
CA TRP A 133 -16.34 3.90 1.18
C TRP A 133 -16.97 5.24 0.79
N SER A 134 -16.82 6.30 1.60
CA SER A 134 -17.45 7.60 1.33
C SER A 134 -16.94 8.29 0.06
N ILE A 135 -15.63 8.14 -0.26
CA ILE A 135 -15.00 8.78 -1.42
C ILE A 135 -15.07 7.92 -2.70
N LEU A 136 -15.37 6.62 -2.58
CA LEU A 136 -15.64 5.74 -3.72
C LEU A 136 -17.03 6.06 -4.29
N LYS A 137 -17.21 6.04 -5.59
CA LYS A 137 -18.52 6.24 -6.24
C LYS A 137 -19.44 5.04 -6.01
N PRO A 138 -20.77 5.20 -6.03
CA PRO A 138 -21.70 4.07 -6.14
C PRO A 138 -21.35 3.24 -7.37
N GLY A 139 -21.23 1.90 -7.20
CA GLY A 139 -20.74 0.99 -8.26
C GLY A 139 -19.22 0.99 -8.45
N GLY A 140 -18.47 1.86 -7.76
CA GLY A 140 -17.02 1.89 -7.81
C GLY A 140 -16.39 0.67 -7.13
N LEU A 141 -15.15 0.36 -7.51
CA LEU A 141 -14.41 -0.85 -7.12
C LEU A 141 -13.26 -0.50 -6.16
N LEU A 142 -13.09 -1.30 -5.12
CA LEU A 142 -11.91 -1.25 -4.27
C LEU A 142 -11.25 -2.64 -4.23
N LEU A 143 -9.94 -2.69 -4.49
CA LEU A 143 -9.11 -3.90 -4.35
C LEU A 143 -8.23 -3.78 -3.11
N ALA A 144 -8.33 -4.76 -2.21
CA ALA A 144 -7.49 -4.88 -1.03
C ALA A 144 -6.83 -6.26 -0.97
N PHE A 145 -5.64 -6.31 -0.38
CA PHE A 145 -4.89 -7.54 -0.12
C PHE A 145 -4.77 -7.75 1.37
N PHE A 146 -4.87 -9.01 1.80
CA PHE A 146 -4.77 -9.42 3.19
C PHE A 146 -3.85 -10.61 3.31
N HIS A 147 -2.91 -10.57 4.25
CA HIS A 147 -2.11 -11.74 4.57
C HIS A 147 -2.98 -12.87 5.14
N THR A 148 -2.62 -14.10 4.83
CA THR A 148 -3.22 -15.27 5.48
C THR A 148 -2.50 -15.56 6.81
N LYS A 149 -3.08 -16.42 7.63
CA LYS A 149 -2.49 -16.84 8.92
C LYS A 149 -1.09 -17.45 8.80
N ASP A 150 -0.73 -17.90 7.60
CA ASP A 150 0.57 -18.53 7.33
C ASP A 150 1.67 -17.50 7.06
N ALA A 151 1.31 -16.21 6.90
CA ALA A 151 2.27 -15.12 6.90
C ALA A 151 2.80 -14.93 8.33
N GLY A 152 4.09 -15.05 8.51
CA GLY A 152 4.73 -14.80 9.83
C GLY A 152 4.64 -13.32 10.23
N PRO A 153 4.94 -12.98 11.51
CA PRO A 153 4.91 -11.61 12.00
C PRO A 153 5.88 -10.66 11.27
N ASP A 154 6.89 -11.22 10.65
CA ASP A 154 7.90 -10.50 9.88
C ASP A 154 7.58 -10.45 8.38
N ALA A 155 6.32 -10.72 7.99
CA ALA A 155 5.90 -10.62 6.61
C ALA A 155 6.21 -9.21 6.07
N PRO A 156 6.95 -9.11 4.95
CA PRO A 156 7.39 -7.82 4.44
C PRO A 156 6.24 -7.02 3.83
N CYS A 157 6.24 -5.72 4.07
CA CYS A 157 5.34 -4.79 3.39
C CYS A 157 5.87 -4.49 1.99
N TYR A 158 5.01 -4.52 0.99
CA TYR A 158 5.39 -4.32 -0.40
C TYR A 158 4.71 -3.09 -1.02
N ARG A 159 5.48 -2.37 -1.84
CA ARG A 159 4.95 -1.52 -2.90
C ARG A 159 4.63 -2.41 -4.09
N TYR A 160 3.46 -2.20 -4.68
CA TYR A 160 3.01 -2.93 -5.86
C TYR A 160 3.12 -2.06 -7.10
N HIS A 161 3.86 -2.54 -8.11
CA HIS A 161 3.97 -1.92 -9.42
C HIS A 161 3.18 -2.72 -10.44
N ILE A 162 2.23 -2.10 -11.10
CA ILE A 162 1.42 -2.74 -12.13
C ILE A 162 2.29 -2.88 -13.39
N LEU A 163 2.56 -4.12 -13.81
CA LEU A 163 3.31 -4.41 -15.03
C LEU A 163 2.38 -4.56 -16.23
N ASN A 164 1.23 -5.20 -16.01
CA ASN A 164 0.19 -5.40 -17.03
C ASN A 164 -1.16 -5.66 -16.35
N ASN A 165 -2.13 -6.16 -17.10
CA ASN A 165 -3.52 -6.32 -16.65
C ASN A 165 -3.70 -7.30 -15.46
N ASP A 166 -2.77 -8.22 -15.22
CA ASP A 166 -2.89 -9.23 -14.17
C ASP A 166 -1.58 -9.51 -13.41
N THR A 167 -0.52 -8.78 -13.69
CA THR A 167 0.81 -9.03 -13.11
C THR A 167 1.32 -7.82 -12.37
N LEU A 168 1.73 -8.04 -11.14
CA LEU A 168 2.30 -7.03 -10.24
C LEU A 168 3.78 -7.37 -9.98
N GLU A 169 4.64 -6.36 -9.98
CA GLU A 169 5.99 -6.43 -9.41
C GLU A 169 5.89 -5.95 -7.96
N MET A 170 6.54 -6.68 -7.06
CA MET A 170 6.55 -6.37 -5.63
C MET A 170 7.92 -5.87 -5.25
N GLN A 171 7.98 -4.68 -4.67
CA GLN A 171 9.19 -4.09 -4.13
C GLN A 171 9.04 -3.94 -2.61
N HIS A 172 9.96 -4.51 -1.85
CA HIS A 172 9.96 -4.37 -0.40
C HIS A 172 10.09 -2.90 0.01
N ILE A 173 9.23 -2.44 0.92
CA ILE A 173 9.28 -1.07 1.46
C ILE A 173 10.16 -1.09 2.70
N VAL A 174 11.23 -0.28 2.65
CA VAL A 174 12.09 0.00 3.80
C VAL A 174 11.88 1.46 4.18
N ILE A 175 11.53 1.73 5.43
CA ILE A 175 11.34 3.10 5.92
C ILE A 175 12.73 3.69 6.19
N PRO A 176 13.11 4.81 5.54
CA PRO A 176 14.38 5.45 5.85
C PRO A 176 14.42 5.89 7.32
N ALA A 177 15.55 5.67 7.99
CA ALA A 177 15.76 6.02 9.41
C ALA A 177 15.46 7.50 9.73
N GLN A 178 15.56 8.38 8.73
CA GLN A 178 15.28 9.82 8.83
C GLN A 178 13.77 10.14 8.91
N SER A 179 12.90 9.25 8.41
CA SER A 179 11.44 9.42 8.44
C SER A 179 10.83 8.89 9.75
N ALA A 180 11.54 8.04 10.46
CA ALA A 180 11.15 7.51 11.77
C ALA A 180 11.60 8.46 12.88
N ARG A 181 10.98 9.63 13.03
CA ARG A 181 11.25 10.56 14.13
C ARG A 181 10.96 9.86 15.45
N GLY A 182 12.02 9.36 16.11
CA GLY A 182 11.96 8.74 17.44
C GLY A 182 12.23 7.24 17.51
N ALA A 183 12.46 6.54 16.41
CA ALA A 183 12.96 5.16 16.45
C ALA A 183 14.48 5.17 16.61
N LEU A 184 15.01 4.27 17.45
CA LEU A 184 16.44 3.98 17.55
C LEU A 184 17.01 3.69 16.16
N ALA A 185 18.15 4.28 15.84
CA ALA A 185 18.79 4.23 14.54
C ALA A 185 18.89 2.78 13.99
N GLY A 186 18.07 2.47 13.00
CA GLY A 186 18.02 1.19 12.31
C GLY A 186 16.96 1.28 11.19
N GLU A 187 17.16 0.54 10.11
CA GLU A 187 16.12 0.39 9.08
C GLU A 187 14.85 -0.14 9.74
N SER A 188 13.79 0.68 9.74
CA SER A 188 12.50 0.29 10.28
C SER A 188 11.63 -0.23 9.14
N ASN A 189 11.18 -1.46 9.25
CA ASN A 189 10.20 -2.04 8.35
C ASN A 189 8.79 -1.85 8.92
N PHE A 190 7.80 -1.68 8.06
CA PHE A 190 6.42 -1.83 8.49
C PHE A 190 6.24 -3.25 9.04
N ARG A 191 5.70 -3.35 10.26
CA ARG A 191 5.42 -4.64 10.87
C ARG A 191 3.97 -5.02 10.62
N LEU A 192 3.74 -6.28 10.30
CA LEU A 192 2.40 -6.84 10.21
C LEU A 192 1.71 -6.67 11.58
N GLN A 193 0.68 -5.82 11.62
CA GLN A 193 -0.07 -5.53 12.85
C GLN A 193 -1.10 -6.61 13.13
N ARG A 194 -1.74 -7.11 12.08
CA ARG A 194 -2.85 -8.03 12.19
C ARG A 194 -2.98 -8.92 10.95
N VAL A 195 -3.49 -10.12 11.17
CA VAL A 195 -3.96 -11.01 10.11
C VAL A 195 -5.49 -11.11 10.18
N PHE A 196 -6.17 -10.76 9.11
CA PHE A 196 -7.63 -10.80 9.04
C PHE A 196 -8.11 -12.15 8.52
N ASN A 197 -9.06 -12.78 9.23
CA ASN A 197 -9.81 -13.91 8.68
C ASN A 197 -11.00 -13.41 7.81
N ASN A 198 -11.65 -14.31 7.08
CA ASN A 198 -12.74 -13.93 6.18
C ASN A 198 -13.85 -13.16 6.90
N ARG A 199 -14.26 -13.61 8.08
CA ARG A 199 -15.33 -12.96 8.86
C ARG A 199 -14.93 -11.54 9.29
N HIS A 200 -13.67 -11.33 9.66
CA HIS A 200 -13.18 -9.98 9.98
C HIS A 200 -13.18 -9.07 8.73
N ILE A 201 -12.81 -9.60 7.57
CA ILE A 201 -12.82 -8.86 6.30
C ILE A 201 -14.27 -8.53 5.90
N GLU A 202 -15.20 -9.48 5.98
CA GLU A 202 -16.63 -9.24 5.72
C GLU A 202 -17.20 -8.17 6.65
N ASN A 203 -16.86 -8.20 7.93
CA ASN A 203 -17.28 -7.17 8.88
C ASN A 203 -16.66 -5.79 8.58
N LEU A 204 -15.41 -5.77 8.12
CA LEU A 204 -14.72 -4.53 7.76
C LEU A 204 -15.39 -3.85 6.55
N PHE A 205 -15.82 -4.64 5.58
CA PHE A 205 -16.46 -4.16 4.34
C PHE A 205 -17.99 -4.30 4.33
N ARG A 206 -18.63 -4.44 5.49
CA ARG A 206 -20.08 -4.70 5.60
C ARG A 206 -20.98 -3.63 4.97
N ASP A 207 -20.47 -2.40 4.82
CA ASP A 207 -21.24 -1.28 4.25
C ASP A 207 -21.12 -1.22 2.72
N PHE A 208 -20.28 -2.09 2.12
CA PHE A 208 -20.17 -2.25 0.67
C PHE A 208 -21.25 -3.19 0.14
N ALA A 209 -21.73 -2.93 -1.08
CA ALA A 209 -22.82 -3.69 -1.68
C ALA A 209 -22.45 -5.12 -2.04
N ASN A 210 -21.18 -5.38 -2.35
CA ASN A 210 -20.69 -6.70 -2.74
C ASN A 210 -19.25 -6.90 -2.27
N ILE A 211 -18.91 -8.15 -1.95
CA ILE A 211 -17.55 -8.58 -1.64
C ILE A 211 -17.19 -9.86 -2.38
N LYS A 212 -16.04 -9.87 -3.04
CA LYS A 212 -15.52 -11.01 -3.78
C LYS A 212 -14.13 -11.37 -3.28
N PHE A 213 -13.96 -12.62 -2.87
CA PHE A 213 -12.68 -13.19 -2.49
C PHE A 213 -12.07 -13.95 -3.68
N PHE A 214 -10.79 -13.72 -3.93
CA PHE A 214 -10.02 -14.48 -4.91
C PHE A 214 -9.10 -15.46 -4.19
N LEU A 215 -8.97 -16.67 -4.75
CA LEU A 215 -8.03 -17.65 -4.23
C LEU A 215 -6.60 -17.16 -4.48
N ALA A 216 -5.87 -16.93 -3.40
CA ALA A 216 -4.46 -16.64 -3.46
C ALA A 216 -3.65 -17.94 -3.63
N ARG A 217 -2.57 -17.89 -4.42
CA ARG A 217 -1.59 -18.98 -4.56
C ARG A 217 -0.39 -18.81 -3.63
N ASP A 218 -0.33 -17.68 -2.96
CA ASP A 218 0.67 -17.27 -1.98
C ASP A 218 -0.04 -16.89 -0.67
N ASN A 219 0.68 -16.48 0.35
CA ASN A 219 0.13 -16.11 1.65
C ASN A 219 -0.64 -14.78 1.63
N VAL A 220 -1.21 -14.37 0.49
CA VAL A 220 -1.98 -13.15 0.33
C VAL A 220 -3.33 -13.44 -0.32
N ARG A 221 -4.41 -13.07 0.36
CA ARG A 221 -5.78 -13.10 -0.14
C ARG A 221 -6.11 -11.77 -0.79
N GLU A 222 -6.69 -11.84 -1.98
CA GLU A 222 -7.20 -10.66 -2.68
C GLU A 222 -8.70 -10.53 -2.44
N VAL A 223 -9.14 -9.33 -2.17
CA VAL A 223 -10.55 -9.00 -1.91
C VAL A 223 -10.93 -7.79 -2.75
N MET A 224 -11.98 -7.92 -3.52
CA MET A 224 -12.57 -6.82 -4.27
C MET A 224 -13.96 -6.53 -3.70
N VAL A 225 -14.23 -5.26 -3.44
CA VAL A 225 -15.55 -4.81 -2.97
C VAL A 225 -16.11 -3.75 -3.91
N VAL A 226 -17.44 -3.67 -3.92
CA VAL A 226 -18.23 -2.71 -4.72
C VAL A 226 -19.02 -1.85 -3.75
N ARG A 227 -18.98 -0.53 -3.95
CA ARG A 227 -19.86 0.39 -3.21
C ARG A 227 -21.27 0.40 -3.74
#